data_16780be0233f07dc07f5ff17889149da
#
_entry.id   16780be0233f07dc07f5ff17889149da
#
_cell.length_a   1.000
_cell.length_b   1.000
_cell.length_c   1.000
_cell.angle_alpha   90.00
_cell.angle_beta   90.00
_cell.angle_gamma   90.00
#
_symmetry.space_group_name_H-M   'P 1'
#
loop_
_entity.id
_entity.type
_entity.pdbx_description
1 polymer ?
#
loop_
_entity_poly.entity_id
_entity_poly.type
_entity_poly.pdbx_seq_one_letter_code
_entity_poly.pdbx_strand_id
1 'polypeptide(L)'
;RATKDVDRIEVFFAHTFAPAVCAVVVPITVLTLIGLKVSWLVALAALPFVVLQLLIVPRLGFAASVDASRSVSAARAELIQHVTDTVQGMSEVVGYGRSQERLDEMARIDAEIAGAARPTGQWAAVRRGLNQLAGLSAPIAVVAAGATLPATGSGTGIPLLAAAAAAVLRLSETIRGVEELSSALNASFASAERVWEVVNAPVEVRDGDEELTGGISHEVLWQDVSYSYPSTVAQAVHEVSARARAGEWTCVVGASGSGKSTLAQLVVRFDEPESGRILIDGQDVVGLRATSLYQEVGMVDQRIHLMRATIAENVRLAAPSATDAQVRQACRAACIDEDIEALENGYETLVGERGQSLSGGQRQRLALARALLARPGVLILDEFTSHLDPDLDERVRVGVRTYLPQATIIEITHRLQWSEQADHVIVMDAGTVVQAGPPAKLLAEPGALRTLTARGR
;
A
#
# COMPACT_ATOMS: atom_id res chain seq x y z
N ARG A 1 2.47 5.51 5.79
CA ARG A 1 1.15 6.18 5.93
C ARG A 1 0.42 5.68 7.17
N ALA A 2 0.24 4.39 7.38
CA ALA A 2 -0.48 3.80 8.52
C ALA A 2 0.04 4.30 9.89
N THR A 3 1.35 4.38 10.10
CA THR A 3 1.96 4.86 11.35
C THR A 3 1.50 6.29 11.72
N LYS A 4 1.49 7.21 10.73
CA LYS A 4 1.03 8.59 10.96
C LYS A 4 -0.47 8.68 11.22
N ASP A 5 -1.27 7.77 10.68
CA ASP A 5 -2.71 7.75 10.91
C ASP A 5 -3.02 7.20 12.31
N VAL A 6 -2.26 6.21 12.79
CA VAL A 6 -2.34 5.70 14.17
C VAL A 6 -1.91 6.78 15.17
N ASP A 7 -0.79 7.49 14.94
CA ASP A 7 -0.32 8.60 15.78
C ASP A 7 -1.39 9.70 15.91
N ARG A 8 -2.12 10.03 14.83
CA ARG A 8 -3.20 11.00 14.85
C ARG A 8 -4.41 10.56 15.69
N ILE A 9 -4.71 9.26 15.67
CA ILE A 9 -5.77 8.69 16.51
C ILE A 9 -5.37 8.73 17.97
N GLU A 10 -4.11 8.43 18.30
CA GLU A 10 -3.58 8.51 19.67
C GLU A 10 -3.65 9.97 20.21
N VAL A 11 -3.18 10.93 19.40
CA VAL A 11 -3.26 12.37 19.75
C VAL A 11 -4.70 12.79 19.99
N PHE A 12 -5.69 12.24 19.28
CA PHE A 12 -7.11 12.50 19.53
C PHE A 12 -7.52 12.12 20.96
N PHE A 13 -7.19 10.93 21.42
CA PHE A 13 -7.56 10.47 22.77
C PHE A 13 -6.87 11.32 23.86
N ALA A 14 -5.59 11.63 23.69
CA ALA A 14 -4.79 12.36 24.66
C ALA A 14 -5.12 13.85 24.73
N HIS A 15 -5.38 14.49 23.57
CA HIS A 15 -5.49 15.97 23.48
C HIS A 15 -6.88 16.47 23.10
N THR A 16 -7.88 15.62 22.93
CA THR A 16 -9.22 16.00 22.46
C THR A 16 -10.26 15.85 23.57
N PHE A 17 -10.30 14.69 24.22
CA PHE A 17 -11.37 14.40 25.19
C PHE A 17 -11.25 15.26 26.47
N ALA A 18 -10.07 15.36 27.05
CA ALA A 18 -9.88 16.11 28.29
C ALA A 18 -10.13 17.63 28.10
N PRO A 19 -9.58 18.30 27.06
CA PRO A 19 -9.90 19.69 26.77
C PRO A 19 -11.41 19.95 26.53
N ALA A 20 -12.10 19.02 25.81
CA ALA A 20 -13.54 19.16 25.55
C ALA A 20 -14.37 19.12 26.83
N VAL A 21 -14.08 18.19 27.73
CA VAL A 21 -14.76 18.08 29.03
C VAL A 21 -14.45 19.33 29.88
N CYS A 22 -13.19 19.74 29.94
CA CYS A 22 -12.78 20.93 30.68
C CYS A 22 -13.44 22.21 30.15
N ALA A 23 -13.59 22.36 28.84
CA ALA A 23 -14.21 23.53 28.22
C ALA A 23 -15.69 23.70 28.57
N VAL A 24 -16.38 22.65 29.02
CA VAL A 24 -17.76 22.70 29.49
C VAL A 24 -17.82 22.77 31.03
N VAL A 25 -17.10 21.86 31.69
CA VAL A 25 -17.17 21.73 33.16
C VAL A 25 -16.59 22.96 33.87
N VAL A 26 -15.45 23.48 33.40
CA VAL A 26 -14.76 24.62 34.06
C VAL A 26 -15.60 25.89 34.01
N PRO A 27 -16.17 26.35 32.86
CA PRO A 27 -17.03 27.52 32.83
C PRO A 27 -18.26 27.37 33.71
N ILE A 28 -18.94 26.21 33.70
CA ILE A 28 -20.09 25.95 34.55
C ILE A 28 -19.72 26.08 36.03
N THR A 29 -18.62 25.48 36.45
CA THR A 29 -18.13 25.52 37.83
C THR A 29 -17.78 26.92 38.24
N VAL A 30 -17.03 27.65 37.41
CA VAL A 30 -16.61 29.04 37.71
C VAL A 30 -17.82 29.98 37.81
N LEU A 31 -18.76 29.93 36.85
CA LEU A 31 -19.95 30.76 36.87
C LEU A 31 -20.86 30.44 38.09
N THR A 32 -20.97 29.16 38.45
CA THR A 32 -21.74 28.75 39.65
C THR A 32 -21.06 29.26 40.92
N LEU A 33 -19.73 29.16 41.04
CA LEU A 33 -19.00 29.73 42.19
C LEU A 33 -19.14 31.25 42.29
N ILE A 34 -19.09 31.99 41.17
CA ILE A 34 -19.32 33.41 41.12
C ILE A 34 -20.75 33.72 41.59
N GLY A 35 -21.76 32.98 41.11
CA GLY A 35 -23.14 33.12 41.52
C GLY A 35 -23.35 32.95 43.01
N LEU A 36 -22.74 31.92 43.62
CA LEU A 36 -22.86 31.56 45.03
C LEU A 36 -22.03 32.48 45.95
N LYS A 37 -20.86 32.93 45.52
CA LYS A 37 -19.92 33.68 46.39
C LYS A 37 -19.97 35.19 46.20
N VAL A 38 -20.37 35.69 45.01
CA VAL A 38 -20.47 37.10 44.67
C VAL A 38 -21.92 37.51 44.46
N SER A 39 -22.50 37.14 43.33
CA SER A 39 -23.90 37.35 42.97
C SER A 39 -24.26 36.66 41.67
N TRP A 40 -25.50 36.15 41.58
CA TRP A 40 -26.03 35.60 40.32
C TRP A 40 -26.10 36.66 39.19
N LEU A 41 -26.28 37.99 39.54
CA LEU A 41 -26.25 39.04 38.55
C LEU A 41 -24.90 39.14 37.86
N VAL A 42 -23.80 38.99 38.61
CA VAL A 42 -22.43 39.03 38.09
C VAL A 42 -22.14 37.80 37.23
N ALA A 43 -22.59 36.62 37.66
CA ALA A 43 -22.46 35.38 36.86
C ALA A 43 -23.24 35.47 35.55
N LEU A 44 -24.48 36.00 35.58
CA LEU A 44 -25.32 36.17 34.39
C LEU A 44 -24.76 37.24 33.43
N ALA A 45 -24.02 38.24 33.91
CA ALA A 45 -23.37 39.22 33.06
C ALA A 45 -22.22 38.61 32.22
N ALA A 46 -21.52 37.59 32.74
CA ALA A 46 -20.49 36.85 32.01
C ALA A 46 -21.05 35.81 31.04
N LEU A 47 -22.23 35.24 31.34
CA LEU A 47 -22.81 34.09 30.60
C LEU A 47 -22.95 34.31 29.10
N PRO A 48 -23.43 35.48 28.56
CA PRO A 48 -23.53 35.68 27.11
C PRO A 48 -22.21 35.53 26.37
N PHE A 49 -21.13 35.99 26.98
CA PHE A 49 -19.78 35.91 26.39
C PHE A 49 -19.26 34.48 26.39
N VAL A 50 -19.50 33.71 27.43
CA VAL A 50 -19.16 32.29 27.50
C VAL A 50 -19.97 31.48 26.48
N VAL A 51 -21.28 31.74 26.35
CA VAL A 51 -22.15 31.11 25.35
C VAL A 51 -21.69 31.45 23.92
N LEU A 52 -21.36 32.72 23.67
CA LEU A 52 -20.83 33.19 22.40
C LEU A 52 -19.56 32.39 22.02
N GLN A 53 -18.59 32.33 22.92
CA GLN A 53 -17.32 31.62 22.68
C GLN A 53 -17.48 30.12 22.52
N LEU A 54 -18.34 29.48 23.31
CA LEU A 54 -18.47 28.02 23.34
C LEU A 54 -19.39 27.48 22.25
N LEU A 55 -20.49 28.19 21.92
CA LEU A 55 -21.52 27.66 21.03
C LEU A 55 -21.57 28.38 19.67
N ILE A 56 -21.37 29.69 19.62
CA ILE A 56 -21.58 30.44 18.38
C ILE A 56 -20.29 30.50 17.56
N VAL A 57 -19.18 30.94 18.17
CA VAL A 57 -17.91 31.16 17.48
C VAL A 57 -17.41 29.87 16.77
N PRO A 58 -17.43 28.69 17.37
CA PRO A 58 -16.96 27.46 16.68
C PRO A 58 -17.77 27.09 15.43
N ARG A 59 -19.04 27.47 15.38
CA ARG A 59 -19.91 27.20 14.22
C ARG A 59 -19.70 28.15 13.06
N LEU A 60 -19.08 29.33 13.29
CA LEU A 60 -18.83 30.31 12.23
C LEU A 60 -17.81 29.77 11.23
N GLY A 61 -18.25 29.65 9.98
CA GLY A 61 -17.42 29.19 8.88
C GLY A 61 -17.00 27.71 8.97
N PHE A 62 -17.63 26.88 9.82
CA PHE A 62 -17.29 25.47 9.97
C PHE A 62 -17.40 24.71 8.65
N ALA A 63 -18.54 24.78 7.95
CA ALA A 63 -18.75 24.11 6.67
C ALA A 63 -17.71 24.53 5.62
N ALA A 64 -17.49 25.84 5.47
CA ALA A 64 -16.50 26.39 4.55
C ALA A 64 -15.06 25.94 4.88
N SER A 65 -14.74 25.79 6.16
CA SER A 65 -13.43 25.30 6.60
C SER A 65 -13.25 23.79 6.33
N VAL A 66 -14.31 23.00 6.45
CA VAL A 66 -14.29 21.55 6.13
C VAL A 66 -14.09 21.34 4.63
N ASP A 67 -14.83 22.04 3.79
CA ASP A 67 -14.71 21.93 2.33
C ASP A 67 -13.33 22.41 1.85
N ALA A 68 -12.85 23.53 2.39
CA ALA A 68 -11.50 24.01 2.12
C ALA A 68 -10.42 23.00 2.55
N SER A 69 -10.59 22.35 3.69
CA SER A 69 -9.66 21.33 4.18
C SER A 69 -9.61 20.09 3.26
N ARG A 70 -10.75 19.67 2.73
CA ARG A 70 -10.82 18.59 1.73
C ARG A 70 -10.08 18.97 0.45
N SER A 71 -10.34 20.17 -0.08
CA SER A 71 -9.65 20.66 -1.28
C SER A 71 -8.13 20.77 -1.09
N VAL A 72 -7.67 21.27 0.05
CA VAL A 72 -6.25 21.30 0.41
C VAL A 72 -5.66 19.90 0.48
N SER A 73 -6.39 18.94 1.04
CA SER A 73 -5.91 17.56 1.15
C SER A 73 -5.79 16.89 -0.23
N ALA A 74 -6.74 17.12 -1.13
CA ALA A 74 -6.72 16.63 -2.50
C ALA A 74 -5.53 17.22 -3.28
N ALA A 75 -5.35 18.56 -3.25
CA ALA A 75 -4.23 19.20 -3.93
C ALA A 75 -2.86 18.80 -3.36
N ARG A 76 -2.76 18.54 -2.04
CA ARG A 76 -1.53 17.97 -1.45
C ARG A 76 -1.25 16.56 -1.92
N ALA A 77 -2.26 15.74 -2.10
CA ALA A 77 -2.08 14.39 -2.65
C ALA A 77 -1.56 14.45 -4.10
N GLU A 78 -2.10 15.38 -4.92
CA GLU A 78 -1.62 15.64 -6.28
C GLU A 78 -0.17 16.12 -6.29
N LEU A 79 0.21 17.04 -5.37
CA LEU A 79 1.59 17.51 -5.24
C LEU A 79 2.54 16.36 -4.89
N ILE A 80 2.16 15.51 -3.94
CA ILE A 80 2.98 14.36 -3.54
C ILE A 80 3.15 13.40 -4.72
N GLN A 81 2.09 13.14 -5.48
CA GLN A 81 2.16 12.30 -6.68
C GLN A 81 3.10 12.93 -7.71
N HIS A 82 2.92 14.21 -8.01
CA HIS A 82 3.75 14.95 -8.97
C HIS A 82 5.25 14.91 -8.60
N VAL A 83 5.56 15.13 -7.32
CA VAL A 83 6.96 15.05 -6.81
C VAL A 83 7.49 13.63 -6.91
N THR A 84 6.70 12.62 -6.54
CA THR A 84 7.10 11.21 -6.62
C THR A 84 7.42 10.81 -8.06
N ASP A 85 6.54 11.15 -9.00
CA ASP A 85 6.73 10.85 -10.42
C ASP A 85 7.96 11.58 -10.97
N THR A 86 8.17 12.84 -10.57
CA THR A 86 9.34 13.62 -11.00
C THR A 86 10.64 13.03 -10.47
N VAL A 87 10.68 12.56 -9.22
CA VAL A 87 11.89 11.94 -8.63
C VAL A 87 12.13 10.55 -9.22
N GLN A 88 11.09 9.76 -9.46
CA GLN A 88 11.23 8.43 -10.08
C GLN A 88 11.64 8.51 -11.55
N GLY A 89 11.13 9.51 -12.28
CA GLY A 89 11.45 9.77 -13.68
C GLY A 89 12.52 10.86 -13.86
N MET A 90 13.41 11.07 -12.88
CA MET A 90 14.38 12.17 -12.93
C MET A 90 15.31 12.10 -14.16
N SER A 91 15.73 10.89 -14.56
CA SER A 91 16.55 10.67 -15.74
C SER A 91 15.86 11.16 -17.02
N GLU A 92 14.58 10.90 -17.16
CA GLU A 92 13.77 11.33 -18.30
C GLU A 92 13.52 12.84 -18.26
N VAL A 93 13.17 13.37 -17.09
CA VAL A 93 12.93 14.81 -16.89
C VAL A 93 14.18 15.63 -17.28
N VAL A 94 15.36 15.21 -16.81
CA VAL A 94 16.63 15.87 -17.13
C VAL A 94 17.05 15.59 -18.58
N GLY A 95 16.92 14.35 -19.04
CA GLY A 95 17.30 13.93 -20.40
C GLY A 95 16.51 14.65 -21.50
N TYR A 96 15.24 14.95 -21.26
CA TYR A 96 14.40 15.73 -22.18
C TYR A 96 14.37 17.24 -21.91
N GLY A 97 15.13 17.73 -20.91
CA GLY A 97 15.22 19.16 -20.58
C GLY A 97 13.91 19.75 -19.99
N ARG A 98 13.05 18.91 -19.36
CA ARG A 98 11.73 19.30 -18.86
C ARG A 98 11.71 19.75 -17.38
N SER A 99 12.88 19.98 -16.78
CA SER A 99 12.99 20.33 -15.36
C SER A 99 12.21 21.60 -15.01
N GLN A 100 12.27 22.64 -15.87
CA GLN A 100 11.55 23.89 -15.60
C GLN A 100 10.04 23.70 -15.66
N GLU A 101 9.54 22.97 -16.64
CA GLU A 101 8.11 22.68 -16.80
C GLU A 101 7.55 21.91 -15.59
N ARG A 102 8.33 20.95 -15.04
CA ARG A 102 7.96 20.23 -13.82
C ARG A 102 7.94 21.12 -12.56
N LEU A 103 8.85 22.10 -12.47
CA LEU A 103 8.87 23.09 -11.41
C LEU A 103 7.70 24.08 -11.53
N ASP A 104 7.37 24.52 -12.73
CA ASP A 104 6.24 25.42 -12.98
C ASP A 104 4.91 24.74 -12.61
N GLU A 105 4.75 23.44 -12.94
CA GLU A 105 3.58 22.67 -12.57
C GLU A 105 3.48 22.47 -11.04
N MET A 106 4.61 22.22 -10.35
CA MET A 106 4.65 22.15 -8.90
C MET A 106 4.24 23.50 -8.27
N ALA A 107 4.70 24.62 -8.85
CA ALA A 107 4.33 25.96 -8.38
C ALA A 107 2.83 26.26 -8.60
N ARG A 108 2.24 25.74 -9.70
CA ARG A 108 0.80 25.85 -9.97
C ARG A 108 -0.01 25.12 -8.89
N ILE A 109 0.34 23.87 -8.60
CA ILE A 109 -0.34 23.07 -7.56
C ILE A 109 -0.18 23.72 -6.18
N ASP A 110 1.00 24.26 -5.85
CA ASP A 110 1.23 24.99 -4.59
C ASP A 110 0.35 26.25 -4.49
N ALA A 111 0.19 26.99 -5.59
CA ALA A 111 -0.73 28.12 -5.65
C ALA A 111 -2.20 27.72 -5.45
N GLU A 112 -2.62 26.55 -5.94
CA GLU A 112 -3.95 25.98 -5.70
C GLU A 112 -4.13 25.62 -4.21
N ILE A 113 -3.13 24.99 -3.58
CA ILE A 113 -3.13 24.71 -2.14
C ILE A 113 -3.29 26.01 -1.35
N ALA A 114 -2.50 27.02 -1.68
CA ALA A 114 -2.57 28.34 -1.01
C ALA A 114 -3.93 29.00 -1.21
N GLY A 115 -4.51 28.91 -2.42
CA GLY A 115 -5.86 29.41 -2.73
C GLY A 115 -6.94 28.70 -1.92
N ALA A 116 -6.91 27.38 -1.90
CA ALA A 116 -7.86 26.54 -1.16
C ALA A 116 -7.76 26.72 0.37
N ALA A 117 -6.59 27.08 0.90
CA ALA A 117 -6.38 27.31 2.33
C ALA A 117 -6.89 28.67 2.82
N ARG A 118 -7.08 29.67 1.93
CA ARG A 118 -7.50 31.02 2.28
C ARG A 118 -8.79 31.09 3.09
N PRO A 119 -9.90 30.44 2.73
CA PRO A 119 -11.15 30.50 3.50
C PRO A 119 -10.97 30.01 4.93
N THR A 120 -10.22 28.94 5.13
CA THR A 120 -9.91 28.39 6.47
C THR A 120 -9.17 29.43 7.31
N GLY A 121 -8.15 30.07 6.75
CA GLY A 121 -7.38 31.11 7.41
C GLY A 121 -8.22 32.35 7.76
N GLN A 122 -9.10 32.78 6.86
CA GLN A 122 -10.00 33.92 7.08
C GLN A 122 -10.98 33.65 8.21
N TRP A 123 -11.67 32.49 8.19
CA TRP A 123 -12.61 32.15 9.25
C TRP A 123 -11.90 31.93 10.60
N ALA A 124 -10.70 31.35 10.61
CA ALA A 124 -9.90 31.26 11.83
C ALA A 124 -9.50 32.62 12.39
N ALA A 125 -9.20 33.60 11.53
CA ALA A 125 -8.92 34.96 11.97
C ALA A 125 -10.15 35.65 12.57
N VAL A 126 -11.33 35.51 11.94
CA VAL A 126 -12.61 36.02 12.45
C VAL A 126 -12.94 35.40 13.81
N ARG A 127 -12.86 34.06 13.92
CA ARG A 127 -13.11 33.36 15.20
C ARG A 127 -12.16 33.84 16.30
N ARG A 128 -10.86 33.94 16.02
CA ARG A 128 -9.87 34.44 16.97
C ARG A 128 -10.18 35.88 17.42
N GLY A 129 -10.55 36.76 16.49
CA GLY A 129 -10.94 38.14 16.80
C GLY A 129 -12.16 38.21 17.72
N LEU A 130 -13.23 37.44 17.40
CA LEU A 130 -14.45 37.36 18.22
C LEU A 130 -14.17 36.76 19.60
N ASN A 131 -13.38 35.70 19.68
CA ASN A 131 -12.98 35.10 20.96
C ASN A 131 -12.20 36.10 21.84
N GLN A 132 -11.30 36.87 21.23
CA GLN A 132 -10.54 37.88 21.98
C GLN A 132 -11.41 39.03 22.45
N LEU A 133 -12.30 39.54 21.60
CA LEU A 133 -13.27 40.58 21.99
C LEU A 133 -14.17 40.08 23.12
N ALA A 134 -14.76 38.88 23.00
CA ALA A 134 -15.60 38.33 24.05
C ALA A 134 -14.82 38.10 25.35
N GLY A 135 -13.58 37.56 25.26
CA GLY A 135 -12.72 37.30 26.42
C GLY A 135 -12.31 38.58 27.19
N LEU A 136 -12.11 39.69 26.49
CA LEU A 136 -11.82 40.98 27.13
C LEU A 136 -13.09 41.70 27.63
N SER A 137 -14.22 41.53 26.94
CA SER A 137 -15.49 42.15 27.32
C SER A 137 -16.16 41.50 28.53
N ALA A 138 -16.00 40.19 28.68
CA ALA A 138 -16.60 39.44 29.79
C ALA A 138 -16.16 39.94 31.19
N PRO A 139 -14.86 40.10 31.52
CA PRO A 139 -14.45 40.64 32.80
C PRO A 139 -14.91 42.07 33.00
N ILE A 140 -14.99 42.91 31.94
CA ILE A 140 -15.53 44.24 32.00
C ILE A 140 -17.00 44.24 32.41
N ALA A 141 -17.82 43.37 31.81
CA ALA A 141 -19.22 43.16 32.15
C ALA A 141 -19.39 42.69 33.60
N VAL A 142 -18.50 41.80 34.08
CA VAL A 142 -18.46 41.34 35.48
C VAL A 142 -18.22 42.50 36.43
N VAL A 143 -17.24 43.34 36.16
CA VAL A 143 -16.93 44.52 36.99
C VAL A 143 -18.07 45.55 36.95
N ALA A 144 -18.64 45.83 35.77
CA ALA A 144 -19.76 46.74 35.61
C ALA A 144 -21.02 46.26 36.39
N ALA A 145 -21.35 44.95 36.27
CA ALA A 145 -22.44 44.33 37.03
C ALA A 145 -22.17 44.35 38.54
N GLY A 146 -20.94 44.10 38.97
CA GLY A 146 -20.53 44.16 40.37
C GLY A 146 -20.62 45.57 40.97
N ALA A 147 -20.37 46.62 40.19
CA ALA A 147 -20.46 47.99 40.61
C ALA A 147 -21.92 48.46 40.89
N THR A 148 -22.94 47.74 40.38
CA THR A 148 -24.36 48.02 40.67
C THR A 148 -24.86 47.32 41.94
N LEU A 149 -24.03 46.47 42.57
CA LEU A 149 -24.43 45.81 43.82
C LEU A 149 -24.31 46.77 45.00
N PRO A 150 -25.25 46.76 45.99
CA PRO A 150 -25.17 47.61 47.18
C PRO A 150 -23.87 47.25 47.93
N ALA A 151 -23.19 48.33 48.37
CA ALA A 151 -21.98 48.20 49.19
C ALA A 151 -22.35 47.59 50.55
N THR A 152 -22.31 46.28 50.65
CA THR A 152 -22.44 45.60 51.96
C THR A 152 -21.16 45.89 52.74
N GLY A 153 -21.27 46.53 53.90
CA GLY A 153 -20.21 47.13 54.70
C GLY A 153 -19.04 46.30 55.22
N SER A 154 -18.80 45.18 54.69
CA SER A 154 -17.60 44.34 54.86
C SER A 154 -16.72 44.51 53.62
N GLY A 155 -15.53 45.04 53.70
CA GLY A 155 -14.59 45.33 52.62
C GLY A 155 -14.14 44.12 51.78
N THR A 156 -14.89 43.02 51.84
CA THR A 156 -14.68 41.76 51.13
C THR A 156 -15.23 41.77 49.69
N GLY A 157 -16.05 42.77 49.30
CA GLY A 157 -16.69 42.82 47.97
C GLY A 157 -15.71 43.10 46.81
N ILE A 158 -14.75 44.01 46.97
CA ILE A 158 -13.82 44.42 45.91
C ILE A 158 -12.82 43.30 45.58
N PRO A 159 -12.12 42.64 46.57
CA PRO A 159 -11.22 41.53 46.27
C PRO A 159 -11.95 40.36 45.61
N LEU A 160 -13.16 40.05 46.01
CA LEU A 160 -13.95 38.94 45.47
C LEU A 160 -14.42 39.22 44.04
N LEU A 161 -14.80 40.48 43.75
CA LEU A 161 -15.13 40.95 42.41
C LEU A 161 -13.91 40.92 41.47
N ALA A 162 -12.75 41.37 41.97
CA ALA A 162 -11.50 41.26 41.23
C ALA A 162 -11.13 39.82 40.91
N ALA A 163 -11.29 38.92 41.88
CA ALA A 163 -11.07 37.47 41.69
C ALA A 163 -12.06 36.91 40.65
N ALA A 164 -13.34 37.29 40.69
CA ALA A 164 -14.34 36.87 39.71
C ALA A 164 -13.97 37.35 38.29
N ALA A 165 -13.56 38.62 38.12
CA ALA A 165 -13.12 39.14 36.83
C ALA A 165 -11.88 38.42 36.31
N ALA A 166 -10.90 38.14 37.16
CA ALA A 166 -9.70 37.36 36.81
C ALA A 166 -10.04 35.91 36.43
N ALA A 167 -10.96 35.30 37.16
CA ALA A 167 -11.42 33.91 36.83
C ALA A 167 -12.12 33.87 35.47
N VAL A 168 -13.00 34.83 35.15
CA VAL A 168 -13.68 34.91 33.84
C VAL A 168 -12.68 35.21 32.72
N LEU A 169 -11.67 36.04 32.95
CA LEU A 169 -10.59 36.27 31.97
C LEU A 169 -9.85 34.95 31.62
N ARG A 170 -9.57 34.12 32.64
CA ARG A 170 -8.91 32.84 32.44
C ARG A 170 -9.78 31.81 31.73
N LEU A 171 -11.11 31.90 31.83
CA LEU A 171 -12.01 31.00 31.09
C LEU A 171 -11.80 31.03 29.59
N SER A 172 -11.43 32.18 29.02
CA SER A 172 -11.18 32.34 27.59
C SER A 172 -10.03 31.43 27.08
N GLU A 173 -9.03 31.14 27.91
CA GLU A 173 -7.94 30.21 27.56
C GLU A 173 -8.45 28.78 27.51
N THR A 174 -9.27 28.36 28.46
CA THR A 174 -9.86 27.00 28.48
C THR A 174 -10.81 26.80 27.31
N ILE A 175 -11.58 27.80 26.91
CA ILE A 175 -12.55 27.70 25.80
C ILE A 175 -11.83 27.69 24.44
N ARG A 176 -10.68 28.33 24.28
CA ARG A 176 -9.89 28.29 23.03
C ARG A 176 -9.52 26.85 22.60
N GLY A 177 -9.29 25.94 23.56
CA GLY A 177 -9.04 24.53 23.28
C GLY A 177 -10.15 23.86 22.48
N VAL A 178 -11.39 24.35 22.52
CA VAL A 178 -12.52 23.82 21.72
C VAL A 178 -12.37 24.13 20.23
N GLU A 179 -11.75 25.28 19.89
CA GLU A 179 -11.54 25.67 18.50
C GLU A 179 -10.52 24.75 17.80
N GLU A 180 -9.45 24.34 18.51
CA GLU A 180 -8.47 23.40 18.02
C GLU A 180 -9.03 21.97 17.91
N LEU A 181 -9.97 21.63 18.81
CA LEU A 181 -10.67 20.37 18.83
C LEU A 181 -11.35 20.03 17.49
N SER A 182 -12.07 20.99 16.90
CA SER A 182 -12.85 20.71 15.68
C SER A 182 -11.96 20.38 14.47
N SER A 183 -10.77 20.97 14.39
CA SER A 183 -9.81 20.70 13.33
C SER A 183 -9.08 19.35 13.55
N ALA A 184 -8.74 19.02 14.80
CA ALA A 184 -8.13 17.76 15.19
C ALA A 184 -9.09 16.58 15.00
N LEU A 185 -10.38 16.75 15.35
CA LEU A 185 -11.44 15.74 15.13
C LEU A 185 -11.54 15.32 13.67
N ASN A 186 -11.67 16.26 12.75
CA ASN A 186 -11.79 15.96 11.32
C ASN A 186 -10.57 15.20 10.78
N ALA A 187 -9.37 15.59 11.19
CA ALA A 187 -8.15 14.91 10.79
C ALA A 187 -8.06 13.49 11.37
N SER A 188 -8.49 13.29 12.62
CA SER A 188 -8.47 11.99 13.27
C SER A 188 -9.55 11.06 12.72
N PHE A 189 -10.76 11.55 12.43
CA PHE A 189 -11.80 10.74 11.78
C PHE A 189 -11.38 10.30 10.39
N ALA A 190 -10.81 11.18 9.57
CA ALA A 190 -10.29 10.80 8.26
C ALA A 190 -9.14 9.77 8.34
N SER A 191 -8.33 9.85 9.39
CA SER A 191 -7.28 8.83 9.63
C SER A 191 -7.86 7.51 10.12
N ALA A 192 -8.88 7.55 11.00
CA ALA A 192 -9.58 6.36 11.47
C ALA A 192 -10.34 5.66 10.34
N GLU A 193 -10.98 6.41 9.44
CA GLU A 193 -11.68 5.86 8.27
C GLU A 193 -10.70 5.10 7.36
N ARG A 194 -9.53 5.67 7.05
CA ARG A 194 -8.52 4.98 6.26
C ARG A 194 -7.97 3.71 6.93
N VAL A 195 -7.75 3.75 8.24
CA VAL A 195 -7.32 2.56 8.99
C VAL A 195 -8.44 1.50 8.98
N TRP A 196 -9.69 1.93 9.18
CA TRP A 196 -10.86 1.08 9.14
C TRP A 196 -11.06 0.42 7.77
N GLU A 197 -10.92 1.16 6.67
CA GLU A 197 -10.98 0.63 5.31
C GLU A 197 -9.94 -0.47 5.08
N VAL A 198 -8.69 -0.27 5.54
CA VAL A 198 -7.64 -1.29 5.40
C VAL A 198 -7.91 -2.52 6.27
N VAL A 199 -8.33 -2.32 7.53
CA VAL A 199 -8.58 -3.43 8.48
C VAL A 199 -9.80 -4.25 8.06
N ASN A 200 -10.82 -3.60 7.46
CA ASN A 200 -12.06 -4.26 7.04
C ASN A 200 -12.12 -4.49 5.52
N ALA A 201 -10.98 -4.30 4.81
CA ALA A 201 -10.93 -4.65 3.39
C ALA A 201 -11.36 -6.11 3.20
N PRO A 202 -12.23 -6.41 2.25
CA PRO A 202 -12.63 -7.78 2.00
C PRO A 202 -11.39 -8.59 1.60
N VAL A 203 -11.27 -9.79 2.14
CA VAL A 203 -10.23 -10.73 1.73
C VAL A 203 -10.62 -11.24 0.34
N GLU A 204 -9.86 -10.85 -0.68
CA GLU A 204 -10.12 -11.23 -2.08
C GLU A 204 -9.92 -12.73 -2.30
N VAL A 205 -8.83 -13.27 -1.74
CA VAL A 205 -8.50 -14.71 -1.80
C VAL A 205 -8.62 -15.30 -0.41
N ARG A 206 -9.66 -16.11 -0.17
CA ARG A 206 -9.87 -16.77 1.12
C ARG A 206 -9.02 -18.03 1.21
N ASP A 207 -8.42 -18.29 2.38
CA ASP A 207 -7.68 -19.53 2.59
C ASP A 207 -8.60 -20.75 2.53
N GLY A 208 -8.13 -21.82 1.92
CA GLY A 208 -8.84 -23.10 1.87
C GLY A 208 -8.52 -23.98 3.08
N ASP A 209 -9.23 -25.08 3.21
CA ASP A 209 -9.06 -26.03 4.33
C ASP A 209 -8.33 -27.32 3.91
N GLU A 210 -8.20 -27.58 2.60
CA GLU A 210 -7.60 -28.78 2.07
C GLU A 210 -6.07 -28.65 1.98
N GLU A 211 -5.36 -29.75 2.15
CA GLU A 211 -3.93 -29.82 1.92
C GLU A 211 -3.65 -30.49 0.57
N LEU A 212 -2.72 -29.91 -0.19
CA LEU A 212 -2.26 -30.55 -1.41
C LEU A 212 -1.51 -31.81 -1.03
N THR A 213 -1.90 -32.94 -1.63
CA THR A 213 -1.23 -34.22 -1.39
C THR A 213 0.20 -34.11 -1.92
N GLY A 214 1.19 -34.21 -1.03
CA GLY A 214 2.59 -34.03 -1.37
C GLY A 214 3.05 -35.00 -2.47
N GLY A 215 3.88 -34.51 -3.38
CA GLY A 215 4.42 -35.28 -4.50
C GLY A 215 5.75 -34.68 -5.00
N ILE A 216 6.50 -35.44 -5.77
CA ILE A 216 7.76 -34.95 -6.37
C ILE A 216 7.46 -34.11 -7.61
N SER A 217 6.30 -34.32 -8.22
CA SER A 217 5.78 -33.60 -9.38
C SER A 217 4.26 -33.62 -9.36
N HIS A 218 3.64 -32.58 -9.88
CA HIS A 218 2.18 -32.44 -9.95
C HIS A 218 1.73 -32.07 -11.35
N GLU A 219 0.59 -32.59 -11.76
CA GLU A 219 -0.09 -32.15 -12.97
C GLU A 219 -0.85 -30.87 -12.68
N VAL A 220 -0.76 -29.89 -13.59
CA VAL A 220 -1.58 -28.67 -13.54
C VAL A 220 -2.57 -28.69 -14.70
N LEU A 221 -3.85 -28.55 -14.38
CA LEU A 221 -4.94 -28.57 -15.36
C LEU A 221 -5.78 -27.30 -15.22
N TRP A 222 -5.89 -26.53 -16.28
CA TRP A 222 -6.84 -25.42 -16.42
C TRP A 222 -8.10 -25.92 -17.13
N GLN A 223 -9.28 -25.65 -16.57
CA GLN A 223 -10.58 -26.06 -17.12
C GLN A 223 -11.47 -24.83 -17.28
N ASP A 224 -11.64 -24.38 -18.52
CA ASP A 224 -12.51 -23.28 -18.94
C ASP A 224 -12.30 -21.99 -18.12
N VAL A 225 -11.03 -21.69 -17.82
CA VAL A 225 -10.61 -20.59 -16.93
C VAL A 225 -10.80 -19.26 -17.60
N SER A 226 -11.55 -18.35 -16.96
CA SER A 226 -11.67 -16.94 -17.36
C SER A 226 -11.35 -16.02 -16.19
N TYR A 227 -10.66 -14.91 -16.51
CA TYR A 227 -10.25 -13.93 -15.51
C TYR A 227 -10.07 -12.53 -16.11
N SER A 228 -10.52 -11.50 -15.37
CA SER A 228 -10.33 -10.08 -15.68
C SER A 228 -9.69 -9.37 -14.48
N TYR A 229 -8.73 -8.47 -14.73
CA TYR A 229 -8.24 -7.61 -13.65
C TYR A 229 -9.29 -6.56 -13.27
N PRO A 230 -9.48 -6.24 -11.96
CA PRO A 230 -10.50 -5.28 -11.51
C PRO A 230 -10.41 -3.90 -12.16
N SER A 231 -9.22 -3.52 -12.66
CA SER A 231 -8.96 -2.23 -13.31
C SER A 231 -9.18 -2.21 -14.82
N THR A 232 -9.54 -3.34 -15.45
CA THR A 232 -9.67 -3.47 -16.92
C THR A 232 -11.02 -4.02 -17.31
N VAL A 233 -11.54 -3.54 -18.45
CA VAL A 233 -12.80 -4.04 -19.03
C VAL A 233 -12.57 -5.32 -19.85
N ALA A 234 -11.36 -5.52 -20.36
CA ALA A 234 -11.02 -6.67 -21.19
C ALA A 234 -10.59 -7.86 -20.33
N GLN A 235 -11.08 -9.04 -20.67
CA GLN A 235 -10.64 -10.29 -20.05
C GLN A 235 -9.17 -10.57 -20.39
N ALA A 236 -8.39 -10.88 -19.38
CA ALA A 236 -6.99 -11.26 -19.56
C ALA A 236 -6.85 -12.72 -20.01
N VAL A 237 -7.77 -13.58 -19.56
CA VAL A 237 -7.87 -15.01 -19.92
C VAL A 237 -9.34 -15.31 -20.16
N HIS A 238 -9.67 -16.03 -21.25
CA HIS A 238 -11.03 -16.34 -21.66
C HIS A 238 -11.18 -17.83 -22.02
N GLU A 239 -11.98 -18.55 -21.25
CA GLU A 239 -12.31 -19.98 -21.43
C GLU A 239 -11.09 -20.86 -21.74
N VAL A 240 -9.98 -20.63 -21.04
CA VAL A 240 -8.74 -21.37 -21.26
C VAL A 240 -8.82 -22.76 -20.67
N SER A 241 -8.65 -23.77 -21.52
CA SER A 241 -8.45 -25.17 -21.15
C SER A 241 -7.09 -25.64 -21.64
N ALA A 242 -6.21 -26.01 -20.71
CA ALA A 242 -4.83 -26.42 -20.96
C ALA A 242 -4.34 -27.39 -19.89
N ARG A 243 -3.21 -28.06 -20.15
CA ARG A 243 -2.63 -29.04 -19.23
C ARG A 243 -1.10 -28.99 -19.28
N ALA A 244 -0.48 -28.93 -18.11
CA ALA A 244 0.94 -29.22 -17.92
C ALA A 244 1.07 -30.52 -17.16
N ARG A 245 1.67 -31.55 -17.80
CA ARG A 245 1.78 -32.88 -17.23
C ARG A 245 2.86 -32.98 -16.17
N ALA A 246 2.65 -33.86 -15.20
CA ALA A 246 3.61 -34.11 -14.14
C ALA A 246 4.99 -34.48 -14.71
N GLY A 247 6.04 -33.81 -14.23
CA GLY A 247 7.44 -34.05 -14.62
C GLY A 247 7.85 -33.50 -16.00
N GLU A 248 6.92 -32.97 -16.81
CA GLU A 248 7.22 -32.36 -18.10
C GLU A 248 7.61 -30.88 -17.99
N TRP A 249 8.36 -30.42 -18.98
CA TRP A 249 8.65 -28.97 -19.19
C TRP A 249 7.67 -28.43 -20.22
N THR A 250 6.70 -27.64 -19.76
CA THR A 250 5.70 -27.00 -20.61
C THR A 250 6.08 -25.55 -20.87
N CYS A 251 6.23 -25.16 -22.13
CA CYS A 251 6.42 -23.76 -22.52
C CYS A 251 5.08 -23.11 -22.89
N VAL A 252 4.80 -21.96 -22.28
CA VAL A 252 3.67 -21.09 -22.64
C VAL A 252 4.19 -19.92 -23.47
N VAL A 253 3.79 -19.85 -24.74
CA VAL A 253 4.27 -18.86 -25.71
C VAL A 253 3.10 -18.07 -26.32
N GLY A 254 3.39 -16.87 -26.84
CA GLY A 254 2.38 -16.01 -27.47
C GLY A 254 2.81 -14.55 -27.46
N ALA A 255 2.03 -13.69 -28.10
CA ALA A 255 2.27 -12.26 -28.15
C ALA A 255 2.27 -11.62 -26.73
N SER A 256 2.89 -10.44 -26.59
CA SER A 256 2.75 -9.67 -25.34
C SER A 256 1.28 -9.31 -25.09
N GLY A 257 0.82 -9.44 -23.85
CA GLY A 257 -0.58 -9.21 -23.49
C GLY A 257 -1.55 -10.35 -23.85
N SER A 258 -1.07 -11.52 -24.28
CA SER A 258 -1.94 -12.68 -24.57
C SER A 258 -2.43 -13.46 -23.33
N GLY A 259 -2.14 -13.01 -22.10
CA GLY A 259 -2.63 -13.63 -20.87
C GLY A 259 -1.72 -14.69 -20.23
N LYS A 260 -0.50 -14.91 -20.74
CA LYS A 260 0.43 -15.96 -20.26
C LYS A 260 0.79 -15.83 -18.77
N SER A 261 1.25 -14.65 -18.37
CA SER A 261 1.62 -14.39 -16.96
C SER A 261 0.41 -14.48 -16.04
N THR A 262 -0.76 -14.02 -16.50
CA THR A 262 -2.02 -14.16 -15.76
C THR A 262 -2.37 -15.63 -15.53
N LEU A 263 -2.26 -16.47 -16.60
CA LEU A 263 -2.54 -17.89 -16.50
C LEU A 263 -1.63 -18.59 -15.47
N ALA A 264 -0.37 -18.20 -15.38
CA ALA A 264 0.59 -18.72 -14.42
C ALA A 264 0.33 -18.20 -12.99
N GLN A 265 0.01 -16.91 -12.82
CA GLN A 265 -0.29 -16.30 -11.53
C GLN A 265 -1.53 -16.89 -10.87
N LEU A 266 -2.51 -17.30 -11.67
CA LEU A 266 -3.71 -17.99 -11.17
C LEU A 266 -3.39 -19.38 -10.58
N VAL A 267 -2.32 -20.08 -11.03
CA VAL A 267 -1.90 -21.37 -10.44
C VAL A 267 -1.40 -21.19 -9.01
N VAL A 268 -0.64 -20.12 -8.73
CA VAL A 268 -0.17 -19.79 -7.37
C VAL A 268 -1.26 -19.12 -6.54
N ARG A 269 -2.46 -18.92 -7.12
CA ARG A 269 -3.61 -18.33 -6.44
C ARG A 269 -3.32 -16.94 -5.86
N PHE A 270 -2.62 -16.08 -6.61
CA PHE A 270 -2.54 -14.66 -6.27
C PHE A 270 -3.87 -13.97 -6.48
N ASP A 271 -4.66 -14.49 -7.43
CA ASP A 271 -6.05 -14.14 -7.73
C ASP A 271 -6.85 -15.41 -7.95
N GLU A 272 -8.18 -15.32 -7.93
CA GLU A 272 -9.09 -16.43 -8.22
C GLU A 272 -9.76 -16.21 -9.59
N PRO A 273 -9.95 -17.27 -10.40
CA PRO A 273 -10.64 -17.16 -11.67
C PRO A 273 -12.11 -16.76 -11.47
N GLU A 274 -12.66 -15.95 -12.38
CA GLU A 274 -14.08 -15.57 -12.41
C GLU A 274 -14.97 -16.77 -12.76
N SER A 275 -14.47 -17.65 -13.62
CA SER A 275 -15.11 -18.91 -14.00
C SER A 275 -14.09 -19.96 -14.36
N GLY A 276 -14.53 -21.22 -14.38
CA GLY A 276 -13.64 -22.37 -14.58
C GLY A 276 -12.95 -22.81 -13.30
N ARG A 277 -11.94 -23.66 -13.43
CA ARG A 277 -11.17 -24.23 -12.31
C ARG A 277 -9.71 -24.46 -12.70
N ILE A 278 -8.84 -24.37 -11.69
CA ILE A 278 -7.45 -24.79 -11.82
C ILE A 278 -7.21 -25.93 -10.86
N LEU A 279 -6.78 -27.05 -11.38
CA LEU A 279 -6.58 -28.26 -10.59
C LEU A 279 -5.09 -28.61 -10.56
N ILE A 280 -4.61 -29.00 -9.37
CA ILE A 280 -3.30 -29.61 -9.18
C ILE A 280 -3.56 -31.05 -8.71
N ASP A 281 -3.15 -32.04 -9.52
CA ASP A 281 -3.45 -33.47 -9.32
C ASP A 281 -4.95 -33.74 -9.06
N GLY A 282 -5.82 -32.99 -9.72
CA GLY A 282 -7.27 -33.11 -9.59
C GLY A 282 -7.88 -32.37 -8.40
N GLN A 283 -7.08 -31.75 -7.53
CA GLN A 283 -7.54 -30.90 -6.43
C GLN A 283 -7.65 -29.44 -6.90
N ASP A 284 -8.79 -28.80 -6.61
CA ASP A 284 -9.01 -27.39 -6.98
C ASP A 284 -8.17 -26.45 -6.10
N VAL A 285 -7.36 -25.59 -6.72
CA VAL A 285 -6.50 -24.66 -6.00
C VAL A 285 -7.27 -23.71 -5.05
N VAL A 286 -8.54 -23.43 -5.33
CA VAL A 286 -9.41 -22.60 -4.49
C VAL A 286 -9.69 -23.26 -3.13
N GLY A 287 -9.79 -24.58 -3.09
CA GLY A 287 -10.00 -25.34 -1.86
C GLY A 287 -8.73 -25.55 -1.02
N LEU A 288 -7.55 -25.34 -1.61
CA LEU A 288 -6.27 -25.63 -0.95
C LEU A 288 -5.91 -24.55 0.07
N ARG A 289 -5.27 -24.98 1.16
CA ARG A 289 -4.61 -24.09 2.10
C ARG A 289 -3.39 -23.45 1.45
N ALA A 290 -3.28 -22.12 1.52
CA ALA A 290 -2.20 -21.38 0.86
C ALA A 290 -0.79 -21.85 1.27
N THR A 291 -0.60 -22.20 2.56
CA THR A 291 0.69 -22.72 3.04
C THR A 291 1.06 -24.05 2.39
N SER A 292 0.09 -24.94 2.15
CA SER A 292 0.31 -26.21 1.47
C SER A 292 0.60 -25.99 -0.02
N LEU A 293 -0.17 -25.13 -0.68
CA LEU A 293 0.04 -24.76 -2.08
C LEU A 293 1.45 -24.18 -2.31
N TYR A 294 1.88 -23.23 -1.48
CA TYR A 294 3.18 -22.56 -1.64
C TYR A 294 4.39 -23.42 -1.26
N GLN A 295 4.19 -24.54 -0.59
CA GLN A 295 5.25 -25.55 -0.38
C GLN A 295 5.53 -26.35 -1.66
N GLU A 296 4.49 -26.63 -2.44
CA GLU A 296 4.57 -27.47 -3.62
C GLU A 296 4.68 -26.68 -4.93
N VAL A 297 4.26 -25.41 -4.96
CA VAL A 297 4.30 -24.54 -6.14
C VAL A 297 5.23 -23.37 -5.92
N GLY A 298 6.35 -23.35 -6.64
CA GLY A 298 7.29 -22.22 -6.67
C GLY A 298 7.10 -21.38 -7.91
N MET A 299 7.30 -20.05 -7.77
CA MET A 299 7.24 -19.12 -8.90
C MET A 299 8.44 -18.17 -8.91
N VAL A 300 9.00 -17.96 -10.09
CA VAL A 300 9.93 -16.87 -10.40
C VAL A 300 9.20 -15.89 -11.30
N ASP A 301 8.81 -14.75 -10.74
CA ASP A 301 8.09 -13.69 -11.44
C ASP A 301 9.03 -12.86 -12.32
N GLN A 302 8.50 -12.25 -13.36
CA GLN A 302 9.19 -11.27 -14.22
C GLN A 302 9.72 -10.07 -13.39
N ARG A 303 8.96 -9.61 -12.39
CA ARG A 303 9.34 -8.53 -11.47
C ARG A 303 9.96 -9.08 -10.20
N ILE A 304 11.28 -9.18 -10.19
CA ILE A 304 12.02 -9.72 -9.07
C ILE A 304 12.11 -8.72 -7.93
N HIS A 305 11.70 -9.14 -6.75
CA HIS A 305 11.92 -8.40 -5.52
C HIS A 305 12.96 -9.09 -4.63
N LEU A 306 14.01 -8.34 -4.28
CA LEU A 306 15.02 -8.76 -3.33
C LEU A 306 14.89 -7.92 -2.05
N MET A 307 14.97 -8.58 -0.91
CA MET A 307 14.93 -7.93 0.39
C MET A 307 16.27 -7.23 0.70
N ARG A 308 16.22 -6.17 1.50
CA ARG A 308 17.42 -5.55 2.06
C ARG A 308 18.01 -6.46 3.15
N ALA A 309 18.71 -7.48 2.72
CA ALA A 309 19.28 -8.54 3.53
C ALA A 309 20.52 -9.09 2.81
N THR A 310 21.25 -10.02 3.40
CA THR A 310 22.38 -10.67 2.71
C THR A 310 21.90 -11.51 1.52
N ILE A 311 22.79 -11.86 0.62
CA ILE A 311 22.49 -12.78 -0.50
C ILE A 311 22.02 -14.13 0.07
N ALA A 312 22.70 -14.66 1.08
CA ALA A 312 22.32 -15.91 1.73
C ALA A 312 20.90 -15.86 2.32
N GLU A 313 20.55 -14.79 3.03
CA GLU A 313 19.22 -14.58 3.60
C GLU A 313 18.15 -14.44 2.52
N ASN A 314 18.46 -13.77 1.42
CA ASN A 314 17.54 -13.66 0.28
C ASN A 314 17.22 -15.03 -0.34
N VAL A 315 18.19 -15.92 -0.47
CA VAL A 315 17.96 -17.28 -0.98
C VAL A 315 17.22 -18.13 0.05
N ARG A 316 17.58 -18.04 1.35
CA ARG A 316 16.92 -18.76 2.44
C ARG A 316 15.48 -18.34 2.70
N LEU A 317 15.00 -17.25 2.11
CA LEU A 317 13.61 -16.83 2.27
C LEU A 317 12.61 -17.95 1.96
N ALA A 318 12.91 -18.79 0.96
CA ALA A 318 12.04 -19.90 0.55
C ALA A 318 12.18 -21.16 1.44
N ALA A 319 13.31 -21.31 2.17
CA ALA A 319 13.57 -22.42 3.07
C ALA A 319 14.45 -21.95 4.23
N PRO A 320 13.88 -21.34 5.30
CA PRO A 320 14.65 -20.72 6.39
C PRO A 320 15.59 -21.66 7.14
N SER A 321 15.29 -22.95 7.18
CA SER A 321 16.11 -23.99 7.82
C SER A 321 17.22 -24.56 6.93
N ALA A 322 17.36 -24.09 5.68
CA ALA A 322 18.36 -24.61 4.76
C ALA A 322 19.78 -24.31 5.22
N THR A 323 20.66 -25.31 5.12
CA THR A 323 22.08 -25.18 5.40
C THR A 323 22.81 -24.35 4.34
N ASP A 324 23.98 -23.81 4.66
CA ASP A 324 24.83 -23.10 3.68
C ASP A 324 25.17 -23.96 2.46
N ALA A 325 25.37 -25.25 2.66
CA ALA A 325 25.64 -26.19 1.57
C ALA A 325 24.45 -26.30 0.59
N GLN A 326 23.23 -26.31 1.10
CA GLN A 326 22.01 -26.33 0.28
C GLN A 326 21.82 -25.00 -0.46
N VAL A 327 22.06 -23.87 0.21
CA VAL A 327 22.03 -22.53 -0.42
C VAL A 327 23.03 -22.47 -1.59
N ARG A 328 24.29 -22.88 -1.36
CA ARG A 328 25.32 -22.93 -2.42
C ARG A 328 24.92 -23.86 -3.56
N GLN A 329 24.34 -25.02 -3.25
CA GLN A 329 23.90 -25.97 -4.28
C GLN A 329 22.80 -25.36 -5.17
N ALA A 330 21.81 -24.66 -4.59
CA ALA A 330 20.78 -23.96 -5.34
C ALA A 330 21.36 -22.83 -6.20
N CYS A 331 22.32 -22.06 -5.65
CA CYS A 331 23.02 -21.00 -6.38
C CYS A 331 23.85 -21.56 -7.55
N ARG A 332 24.50 -22.71 -7.40
CA ARG A 332 25.19 -23.41 -8.51
C ARG A 332 24.23 -23.84 -9.60
N ALA A 333 23.09 -24.40 -9.22
CA ALA A 333 22.07 -24.80 -10.18
C ALA A 333 21.51 -23.60 -10.96
N ALA A 334 21.41 -22.42 -10.33
CA ALA A 334 21.03 -21.17 -10.96
C ALA A 334 22.21 -20.46 -11.66
N CYS A 335 23.41 -21.03 -11.69
CA CYS A 335 24.64 -20.45 -12.28
C CYS A 335 24.98 -19.07 -11.72
N ILE A 336 24.80 -18.81 -10.40
CA ILE A 336 25.09 -17.54 -9.74
C ILE A 336 26.20 -17.66 -8.67
N ASP A 337 26.59 -18.86 -8.26
CA ASP A 337 27.58 -19.13 -7.20
C ASP A 337 28.93 -18.44 -7.46
N GLU A 338 29.45 -18.55 -8.69
CA GLU A 338 30.71 -17.91 -9.09
C GLU A 338 30.65 -16.39 -9.03
N ASP A 339 29.53 -15.79 -9.45
CA ASP A 339 29.32 -14.32 -9.35
C ASP A 339 29.27 -13.87 -7.88
N ILE A 340 28.66 -14.67 -7.01
CA ILE A 340 28.57 -14.36 -5.58
C ILE A 340 29.94 -14.48 -4.92
N GLU A 341 30.71 -15.52 -5.22
CA GLU A 341 32.05 -15.72 -4.66
C GLU A 341 33.05 -14.64 -5.13
N ALA A 342 32.83 -14.03 -6.28
CA ALA A 342 33.64 -12.90 -6.77
C ALA A 342 33.35 -11.58 -6.04
N LEU A 343 32.27 -11.48 -5.24
CA LEU A 343 31.99 -10.29 -4.43
C LEU A 343 32.88 -10.27 -3.17
N GLU A 344 33.22 -9.06 -2.71
CA GLU A 344 34.09 -8.85 -1.56
C GLU A 344 33.68 -9.62 -0.29
N ASN A 345 32.36 -9.67 -0.02
CA ASN A 345 31.78 -10.37 1.14
C ASN A 345 31.04 -11.67 0.75
N GLY A 346 31.17 -12.14 -0.49
CA GLY A 346 30.54 -13.36 -0.95
C GLY A 346 29.03 -13.40 -0.64
N TYR A 347 28.58 -14.49 -0.03
CA TYR A 347 27.19 -14.71 0.39
C TYR A 347 26.67 -13.76 1.47
N GLU A 348 27.58 -13.13 2.24
CA GLU A 348 27.26 -12.12 3.26
C GLU A 348 27.12 -10.71 2.68
N THR A 349 27.27 -10.55 1.36
CA THR A 349 27.07 -9.27 0.69
C THR A 349 25.64 -8.80 0.87
N LEU A 350 25.46 -7.58 1.39
CA LEU A 350 24.17 -6.94 1.54
C LEU A 350 23.60 -6.52 0.19
N VAL A 351 22.41 -6.98 -0.12
CA VAL A 351 21.64 -6.53 -1.27
C VAL A 351 21.02 -5.19 -0.93
N GLY A 352 21.38 -4.14 -1.68
CA GLY A 352 20.82 -2.79 -1.51
C GLY A 352 19.33 -2.73 -1.82
N GLU A 353 18.72 -1.57 -1.57
CA GLU A 353 17.30 -1.36 -1.88
C GLU A 353 16.99 -1.74 -3.33
N ARG A 354 16.01 -2.60 -3.53
CA ARG A 354 15.58 -3.14 -4.84
C ARG A 354 16.68 -3.86 -5.64
N GLY A 355 17.75 -4.36 -4.97
CA GLY A 355 18.83 -5.09 -5.64
C GLY A 355 19.73 -4.24 -6.52
N GLN A 356 19.85 -2.94 -6.27
CA GLN A 356 20.65 -2.00 -7.08
C GLN A 356 22.15 -2.38 -7.18
N SER A 357 22.65 -3.18 -6.26
CA SER A 357 24.04 -3.69 -6.27
C SER A 357 24.27 -4.86 -7.24
N LEU A 358 23.22 -5.45 -7.82
CA LEU A 358 23.27 -6.60 -8.71
C LEU A 358 22.78 -6.23 -10.12
N SER A 359 23.37 -6.85 -11.15
CA SER A 359 22.87 -6.73 -12.52
C SER A 359 21.48 -7.37 -12.69
N GLY A 360 20.75 -7.06 -13.77
CA GLY A 360 19.45 -7.66 -14.07
C GLY A 360 19.50 -9.18 -14.09
N GLY A 361 20.48 -9.75 -14.81
CA GLY A 361 20.67 -11.19 -14.89
C GLY A 361 21.10 -11.84 -13.57
N GLN A 362 21.89 -11.15 -12.73
CA GLN A 362 22.22 -11.64 -11.38
C GLN A 362 20.99 -11.68 -10.49
N ARG A 363 20.12 -10.66 -10.54
CA ARG A 363 18.85 -10.68 -9.80
C ARG A 363 17.96 -11.83 -10.23
N GLN A 364 17.85 -12.10 -11.54
CA GLN A 364 17.06 -13.21 -12.07
C GLN A 364 17.58 -14.56 -11.56
N ARG A 365 18.88 -14.80 -11.65
CA ARG A 365 19.49 -16.06 -11.18
C ARG A 365 19.40 -16.21 -9.66
N LEU A 366 19.47 -15.12 -8.91
CA LEU A 366 19.30 -15.17 -7.44
C LEU A 366 17.86 -15.50 -7.05
N ALA A 367 16.86 -14.94 -7.74
CA ALA A 367 15.45 -15.30 -7.54
C ALA A 367 15.17 -16.77 -7.94
N LEU A 368 15.81 -17.23 -9.00
CA LEU A 368 15.75 -18.64 -9.39
C LEU A 368 16.37 -19.55 -8.31
N ALA A 369 17.56 -19.21 -7.78
CA ALA A 369 18.18 -19.97 -6.69
C ALA A 369 17.28 -20.06 -5.45
N ARG A 370 16.57 -18.99 -5.11
CA ARG A 370 15.54 -18.94 -4.06
C ARG A 370 14.44 -19.98 -4.34
N ALA A 371 13.86 -19.96 -5.53
CA ALA A 371 12.79 -20.88 -5.91
C ALA A 371 13.26 -22.35 -5.94
N LEU A 372 14.48 -22.60 -6.46
CA LEU A 372 15.09 -23.93 -6.48
C LEU A 372 15.33 -24.49 -5.09
N LEU A 373 15.74 -23.65 -4.12
CA LEU A 373 16.01 -24.05 -2.75
C LEU A 373 14.78 -24.67 -2.06
N ALA A 374 13.58 -24.18 -2.38
CA ALA A 374 12.31 -24.72 -1.87
C ALA A 374 12.01 -26.13 -2.39
N ARG A 375 12.60 -26.56 -3.51
CA ARG A 375 12.35 -27.85 -4.18
C ARG A 375 10.87 -28.14 -4.47
N PRO A 376 10.18 -27.22 -5.14
CA PRO A 376 8.75 -27.36 -5.41
C PRO A 376 8.47 -28.51 -6.38
N GLY A 377 7.29 -29.13 -6.27
CA GLY A 377 6.78 -30.12 -7.24
C GLY A 377 6.33 -29.50 -8.56
N VAL A 378 5.93 -28.20 -8.53
CA VAL A 378 5.67 -27.38 -9.73
C VAL A 378 6.52 -26.11 -9.65
N LEU A 379 7.30 -25.82 -10.68
CA LEU A 379 8.08 -24.59 -10.80
C LEU A 379 7.59 -23.75 -11.97
N ILE A 380 7.10 -22.56 -11.69
CA ILE A 380 6.64 -21.58 -12.68
C ILE A 380 7.75 -20.56 -12.92
N LEU A 381 8.10 -20.35 -14.18
CA LEU A 381 9.19 -19.48 -14.60
C LEU A 381 8.64 -18.43 -15.59
N ASP A 382 8.45 -17.18 -15.14
CA ASP A 382 7.95 -16.10 -16.00
C ASP A 382 9.11 -15.23 -16.50
N GLU A 383 9.44 -15.38 -17.80
CA GLU A 383 10.52 -14.66 -18.49
C GLU A 383 11.86 -14.63 -17.73
N PHE A 384 12.16 -15.71 -17.03
CA PHE A 384 13.24 -15.80 -16.04
C PHE A 384 14.67 -15.69 -16.62
N THR A 385 14.82 -15.71 -17.94
CA THR A 385 16.12 -15.60 -18.63
C THR A 385 16.18 -14.42 -19.59
N SER A 386 15.26 -13.45 -19.50
CA SER A 386 15.16 -12.33 -20.43
C SER A 386 16.42 -11.47 -20.51
N HIS A 387 17.21 -11.39 -19.43
CA HIS A 387 18.44 -10.61 -19.32
C HIS A 387 19.73 -11.46 -19.40
N LEU A 388 19.63 -12.74 -19.81
CA LEU A 388 20.77 -13.64 -19.93
C LEU A 388 21.21 -13.75 -21.40
N ASP A 389 22.53 -13.92 -21.61
CA ASP A 389 23.05 -14.33 -22.90
C ASP A 389 22.66 -15.81 -23.21
N PRO A 390 22.68 -16.23 -24.48
CA PRO A 390 22.20 -17.57 -24.87
C PRO A 390 22.94 -18.73 -24.20
N ASP A 391 24.24 -18.60 -23.99
CA ASP A 391 25.06 -19.70 -23.42
C ASP A 391 24.75 -19.86 -21.92
N LEU A 392 24.58 -18.75 -21.21
CA LEU A 392 24.20 -18.77 -19.80
C LEU A 392 22.75 -19.22 -19.62
N ASP A 393 21.84 -18.84 -20.51
CA ASP A 393 20.46 -19.29 -20.52
C ASP A 393 20.37 -20.83 -20.62
N GLU A 394 21.13 -21.43 -21.57
CA GLU A 394 21.19 -22.89 -21.69
C GLU A 394 21.76 -23.56 -20.44
N ARG A 395 22.86 -23.05 -19.88
CA ARG A 395 23.46 -23.57 -18.64
C ARG A 395 22.48 -23.53 -17.45
N VAL A 396 21.73 -22.45 -17.31
CA VAL A 396 20.74 -22.27 -16.25
C VAL A 396 19.61 -23.31 -16.40
N ARG A 397 19.12 -23.56 -17.63
CA ARG A 397 18.09 -24.56 -17.90
C ARG A 397 18.55 -25.98 -17.57
N VAL A 398 19.78 -26.32 -17.97
CA VAL A 398 20.40 -27.61 -17.59
C VAL A 398 20.53 -27.71 -16.07
N GLY A 399 20.93 -26.60 -15.41
CA GLY A 399 21.01 -26.54 -13.94
C GLY A 399 19.67 -26.78 -13.25
N VAL A 400 18.59 -26.14 -13.73
CA VAL A 400 17.22 -26.34 -13.24
C VAL A 400 16.80 -27.80 -13.39
N ARG A 401 16.95 -28.39 -14.59
CA ARG A 401 16.56 -29.78 -14.86
C ARG A 401 17.38 -30.79 -14.06
N THR A 402 18.66 -30.49 -13.83
CA THR A 402 19.55 -31.37 -13.03
C THR A 402 19.19 -31.29 -11.54
N TYR A 403 18.83 -30.10 -11.04
CA TYR A 403 18.49 -29.90 -9.64
C TYR A 403 17.09 -30.40 -9.28
N LEU A 404 16.13 -30.23 -10.20
CA LEU A 404 14.74 -30.66 -10.11
C LEU A 404 14.38 -31.63 -11.26
N PRO A 405 14.90 -32.86 -11.29
CA PRO A 405 14.77 -33.74 -12.45
C PRO A 405 13.34 -34.23 -12.70
N GLN A 406 12.49 -34.21 -11.69
CA GLN A 406 11.12 -34.74 -11.77
C GLN A 406 10.06 -33.66 -11.63
N ALA A 407 10.41 -32.41 -11.25
CA ALA A 407 9.43 -31.33 -11.07
C ALA A 407 8.75 -30.98 -12.40
N THR A 408 7.49 -30.61 -12.32
CA THR A 408 6.75 -30.01 -13.44
C THR A 408 7.22 -28.58 -13.62
N ILE A 409 7.66 -28.21 -14.80
CA ILE A 409 8.13 -26.86 -15.10
C ILE A 409 7.16 -26.20 -16.07
N ILE A 410 6.65 -25.05 -15.72
CA ILE A 410 5.79 -24.21 -16.56
C ILE A 410 6.58 -22.92 -16.85
N GLU A 411 7.05 -22.78 -18.08
CA GLU A 411 7.85 -21.66 -18.50
C GLU A 411 7.08 -20.74 -19.43
N ILE A 412 6.97 -19.46 -19.07
CA ILE A 412 6.51 -18.40 -19.96
C ILE A 412 7.74 -17.81 -20.62
N THR A 413 7.78 -17.84 -21.94
CA THR A 413 8.89 -17.30 -22.70
C THR A 413 8.45 -16.69 -24.02
N HIS A 414 9.14 -15.63 -24.44
CA HIS A 414 9.06 -15.10 -25.79
C HIS A 414 10.22 -15.60 -26.68
N ARG A 415 11.18 -16.34 -26.10
CA ARG A 415 12.30 -16.97 -26.82
C ARG A 415 11.87 -18.31 -27.39
N LEU A 416 11.38 -18.29 -28.63
CA LEU A 416 10.76 -19.44 -29.29
C LEU A 416 11.70 -20.62 -29.50
N GLN A 417 13.02 -20.43 -29.53
CA GLN A 417 13.99 -21.51 -29.62
C GLN A 417 13.86 -22.54 -28.47
N TRP A 418 13.44 -22.09 -27.29
CA TRP A 418 13.27 -22.97 -26.14
C TRP A 418 11.95 -23.74 -26.17
N SER A 419 10.94 -23.23 -26.87
CA SER A 419 9.71 -23.98 -27.08
C SER A 419 9.93 -25.22 -27.96
N GLU A 420 10.95 -25.21 -28.80
CA GLU A 420 11.31 -26.37 -29.62
C GLU A 420 11.92 -27.53 -28.79
N GLN A 421 12.50 -27.22 -27.63
CA GLN A 421 13.16 -28.17 -26.72
C GLN A 421 12.25 -28.61 -25.55
N ALA A 422 11.10 -27.99 -25.39
CA ALA A 422 10.13 -28.35 -24.37
C ALA A 422 9.45 -29.68 -24.66
N ASP A 423 8.92 -30.35 -23.62
CA ASP A 423 8.12 -31.54 -23.77
C ASP A 423 6.73 -31.23 -24.33
N HIS A 424 6.19 -30.07 -23.94
CA HIS A 424 4.87 -29.57 -24.35
C HIS A 424 4.90 -28.08 -24.59
N VAL A 425 4.07 -27.59 -25.52
CA VAL A 425 3.92 -26.15 -25.81
C VAL A 425 2.43 -25.79 -25.78
N ILE A 426 2.12 -24.67 -25.11
CA ILE A 426 0.83 -24.02 -25.10
C ILE A 426 1.00 -22.67 -25.79
N VAL A 427 0.24 -22.44 -26.86
CA VAL A 427 0.28 -21.17 -27.61
C VAL A 427 -0.95 -20.37 -27.27
N MET A 428 -0.75 -19.16 -26.72
CA MET A 428 -1.81 -18.23 -26.35
C MET A 428 -1.88 -17.06 -27.32
N ASP A 429 -3.10 -16.67 -27.66
CA ASP A 429 -3.38 -15.46 -28.40
C ASP A 429 -4.67 -14.80 -27.87
N ALA A 430 -4.64 -13.48 -27.64
CA ALA A 430 -5.77 -12.69 -27.16
C ALA A 430 -6.58 -13.34 -26.00
N GLY A 431 -5.89 -13.87 -25.01
CA GLY A 431 -6.52 -14.48 -23.82
C GLY A 431 -6.99 -15.92 -23.98
N THR A 432 -6.78 -16.55 -25.14
CA THR A 432 -7.23 -17.92 -25.42
C THR A 432 -6.07 -18.84 -25.80
N VAL A 433 -6.23 -20.15 -25.62
CA VAL A 433 -5.29 -21.16 -26.12
C VAL A 433 -5.66 -21.50 -27.56
N VAL A 434 -4.79 -21.16 -28.50
CA VAL A 434 -4.99 -21.43 -29.94
C VAL A 434 -4.37 -22.73 -30.42
N GLN A 435 -3.31 -23.19 -29.76
CA GLN A 435 -2.67 -24.50 -30.01
C GLN A 435 -2.06 -25.05 -28.73
N ALA A 436 -2.09 -26.37 -28.53
CA ALA A 436 -1.36 -27.06 -27.47
C ALA A 436 -0.91 -28.46 -27.96
N GLY A 437 0.31 -28.86 -27.60
CA GLY A 437 0.84 -30.17 -27.95
C GLY A 437 2.36 -30.26 -27.95
N PRO A 438 2.93 -31.40 -28.30
CA PRO A 438 4.37 -31.57 -28.49
C PRO A 438 4.89 -30.63 -29.60
N PRO A 439 6.05 -29.95 -29.38
CA PRO A 439 6.56 -28.97 -30.35
C PRO A 439 6.81 -29.54 -31.75
N ALA A 440 7.32 -30.74 -31.85
CA ALA A 440 7.57 -31.39 -33.11
C ALA A 440 6.30 -31.51 -33.99
N LYS A 441 5.15 -31.83 -33.37
CA LYS A 441 3.86 -31.89 -34.05
C LYS A 441 3.37 -30.50 -34.47
N LEU A 442 3.44 -29.51 -33.55
CA LEU A 442 2.94 -28.16 -33.78
C LEU A 442 3.74 -27.42 -34.88
N LEU A 443 5.04 -27.73 -35.03
CA LEU A 443 5.90 -27.12 -36.05
C LEU A 443 5.74 -27.78 -37.42
N ALA A 444 5.35 -29.06 -37.45
CA ALA A 444 5.11 -29.81 -38.71
C ALA A 444 3.82 -29.34 -39.40
N GLU A 445 2.83 -28.87 -38.64
CA GLU A 445 1.54 -28.41 -39.14
C GLU A 445 1.51 -26.87 -39.31
N PRO A 446 0.76 -26.32 -40.30
CA PRO A 446 0.52 -24.90 -40.35
C PRO A 446 -0.25 -24.45 -39.11
N GLY A 447 0.28 -23.48 -38.35
CA GLY A 447 -0.37 -23.05 -37.13
C GLY A 447 0.30 -21.84 -36.45
N ALA A 448 -0.20 -21.48 -35.27
CA ALA A 448 0.24 -20.30 -34.54
C ALA A 448 1.70 -20.41 -34.11
N LEU A 449 2.16 -21.58 -33.59
CA LEU A 449 3.57 -21.76 -33.19
C LEU A 449 4.52 -21.54 -34.37
N ARG A 450 4.21 -22.16 -35.53
CA ARG A 450 5.04 -22.00 -36.72
C ARG A 450 5.09 -20.56 -37.23
N THR A 451 3.96 -19.85 -37.14
CA THR A 451 3.88 -18.42 -37.52
C THR A 451 4.70 -17.55 -36.58
N LEU A 452 4.65 -17.81 -35.27
CA LEU A 452 5.47 -17.10 -34.29
C LEU A 452 6.97 -17.35 -34.51
N THR A 453 7.38 -18.62 -34.70
CA THR A 453 8.78 -18.99 -34.95
C THR A 453 9.32 -18.38 -36.25
N ALA A 454 8.51 -18.26 -37.29
CA ALA A 454 8.91 -17.61 -38.53
C ALA A 454 9.08 -16.10 -38.43
N ARG A 455 8.39 -15.44 -37.48
CA ARG A 455 8.53 -14.00 -37.20
C ARG A 455 9.68 -13.67 -36.23
N GLY A 456 10.11 -14.64 -35.41
CA GLY A 456 11.17 -14.46 -34.43
C GLY A 456 12.57 -14.82 -34.91
N ARG A 457 12.69 -15.35 -36.14
CA ARG A 457 13.96 -15.54 -36.90
C ARG A 457 14.21 -14.35 -37.82
#